data_4d30f22e8eb3739e4e60b210988552ea
#
_entry.id   4d30f22e8eb3739e4e60b210988552ea
#
_cell.length_a   1.000
_cell.length_b   1.000
_cell.length_c   1.000
_cell.angle_alpha   90.00
_cell.angle_beta   90.00
_cell.angle_gamma   90.00
#
_symmetry.space_group_name_H-M   'P 1'
#
loop_
_entity.id
_entity.type
_entity.pdbx_description
1 polymer ?
#
loop_
_entity_poly.entity_id
_entity_poly.type
_entity_poly.pdbx_seq_one_letter_code
_entity_poly.pdbx_strand_id
1 'polypeptide(L)'
;MNRRRQIYEGKAKILYEGPEPGTLIQYFKDDATAFNAQKKGTINGKGVINNRISEHVFTLLANIGIPTHFIKRLNMREQLVRQVDLIPIEVVVRNVAAGSLSKRLGVEEGTQLSRTILEYYYKDDALGDPLITEEHIACFGWATQ
;
A
#
# COMPACT_ATOMS: atom_id res chain seq x y z
N MET A 1 14.65 25.48 12.05
CA MET A 1 14.41 24.17 11.43
C MET A 1 13.57 24.42 10.17
N ASN A 2 14.14 24.20 9.00
CA ASN A 2 13.35 24.28 7.77
C ASN A 2 12.29 23.17 7.80
N ARG A 3 11.03 23.58 7.80
CA ARG A 3 9.89 22.65 7.79
C ARG A 3 9.89 21.99 6.41
N ARG A 4 10.06 20.66 6.35
CA ARG A 4 10.00 19.89 5.09
C ARG A 4 8.68 20.16 4.37
N ARG A 5 8.71 20.35 3.07
CA ARG A 5 7.51 20.55 2.27
C ARG A 5 6.71 19.26 2.24
N GLN A 6 5.45 19.30 2.70
CA GLN A 6 4.51 18.20 2.57
C GLN A 6 4.01 18.13 1.12
N ILE A 7 4.08 16.95 0.52
CA ILE A 7 3.65 16.70 -0.86
C ILE A 7 2.29 16.02 -0.90
N TYR A 8 2.08 15.05 0.00
CA TYR A 8 0.86 14.25 0.03
C TYR A 8 0.55 13.78 1.45
N GLU A 9 -0.73 13.64 1.77
CA GLU A 9 -1.20 13.01 2.99
C GLU A 9 -2.32 12.02 2.67
N GLY A 10 -2.13 10.76 3.06
CA GLY A 10 -3.10 9.68 2.95
C GLY A 10 -3.62 9.22 4.32
N LYS A 11 -4.38 8.13 4.30
CA LYS A 11 -5.01 7.53 5.50
C LYS A 11 -3.97 7.13 6.56
N ALA A 12 -2.83 6.55 6.14
CA ALA A 12 -1.83 5.96 7.04
C ALA A 12 -0.44 6.60 6.96
N LYS A 13 -0.18 7.48 6.02
CA LYS A 13 1.15 8.06 5.75
C LYS A 13 1.09 9.48 5.21
N ILE A 14 2.20 10.19 5.42
CA ILE A 14 2.46 11.51 4.85
C ILE A 14 3.75 11.43 4.05
N LEU A 15 3.79 12.05 2.88
CA LEU A 15 4.98 12.19 2.07
C LEU A 15 5.50 13.61 2.15
N TYR A 16 6.77 13.74 2.44
CA TYR A 16 7.51 15.00 2.43
C TYR A 16 8.60 14.95 1.36
N GLU A 17 8.99 16.13 0.89
CA GLU A 17 10.16 16.28 0.04
C GLU A 17 11.42 15.71 0.71
N GLY A 18 12.17 14.91 -0.03
CA GLY A 18 13.41 14.29 0.44
C GLY A 18 14.59 15.24 0.42
N PRO A 19 15.75 14.84 0.98
CA PRO A 19 16.95 15.67 1.01
C PRO A 19 17.61 15.83 -0.37
N GLU A 20 17.35 14.91 -1.29
CA GLU A 20 17.91 14.92 -2.64
C GLU A 20 16.78 14.89 -3.69
N PRO A 21 16.97 15.49 -4.87
CA PRO A 21 16.02 15.40 -5.97
C PRO A 21 15.65 13.93 -6.28
N GLY A 22 14.38 13.66 -6.52
CA GLY A 22 13.88 12.31 -6.78
C GLY A 22 13.75 11.42 -5.55
N THR A 23 13.85 11.99 -4.34
CA THR A 23 13.61 11.27 -3.08
C THR A 23 12.46 11.87 -2.30
N LEU A 24 11.80 11.05 -1.49
CA LEU A 24 10.74 11.43 -0.56
C LEU A 24 11.01 10.85 0.82
N ILE A 25 10.52 11.54 1.85
CA ILE A 25 10.46 11.01 3.20
C ILE A 25 9.02 10.60 3.46
N GLN A 26 8.81 9.31 3.72
CA GLN A 26 7.53 8.74 4.08
C GLN A 26 7.42 8.64 5.60
N TYR A 27 6.47 9.37 6.17
CA TYR A 27 6.11 9.33 7.59
C TYR A 27 4.89 8.42 7.79
N PHE A 28 4.96 7.50 8.74
CA PHE A 28 3.85 6.60 9.09
C PHE A 28 3.05 7.15 10.26
N LYS A 29 1.74 7.34 10.03
CA LYS A 29 0.78 7.86 11.00
C LYS A 29 0.29 6.75 11.93
N ASP A 30 -0.20 7.14 13.10
CA ASP A 30 -0.93 6.26 14.01
C ASP A 30 -2.44 6.17 13.68
N ASP A 31 -2.87 6.95 12.69
CA ASP A 31 -4.27 6.99 12.26
C ASP A 31 -4.75 5.62 11.79
N ALA A 32 -5.92 5.22 12.23
CA ALA A 32 -6.65 4.05 11.79
C ALA A 32 -8.02 4.47 11.27
N THR A 33 -8.39 3.93 10.10
CA THR A 33 -9.69 4.16 9.49
C THR A 33 -10.36 2.83 9.19
N ALA A 34 -11.69 2.77 9.34
CA ALA A 34 -12.50 1.63 8.94
C ALA A 34 -13.74 2.11 8.19
N PHE A 35 -14.34 1.23 7.39
CA PHE A 35 -15.57 1.49 6.62
C PHE A 35 -15.48 2.76 5.75
N ASN A 36 -14.49 2.81 4.84
CA ASN A 36 -14.23 3.97 3.97
C ASN A 36 -14.11 5.30 4.73
N ALA A 37 -13.32 5.30 5.80
CA ALA A 37 -13.08 6.44 6.69
C ALA A 37 -14.32 6.93 7.49
N GLN A 38 -15.41 6.18 7.55
CA GLN A 38 -16.56 6.49 8.40
C GLN A 38 -16.22 6.36 9.89
N LYS A 39 -15.29 5.46 10.23
CA LYS A 39 -14.71 5.38 11.58
C LYS A 39 -13.25 5.80 11.53
N LYS A 40 -12.89 6.74 12.38
CA LYS A 40 -11.51 7.23 12.54
C LYS A 40 -11.09 7.05 13.99
N GLY A 41 -9.83 6.68 14.20
CA GLY A 41 -9.24 6.54 15.52
C GLY A 41 -7.73 6.59 15.43
N THR A 42 -7.07 6.57 16.57
CA THR A 42 -5.62 6.54 16.67
C THR A 42 -5.20 5.29 17.43
N ILE A 43 -4.24 4.54 16.89
CA ILE A 43 -3.63 3.39 17.56
C ILE A 43 -2.19 3.75 17.83
N ASN A 44 -1.87 4.03 19.08
CA ASN A 44 -0.52 4.43 19.49
C ASN A 44 0.52 3.39 19.09
N GLY A 45 1.56 3.84 18.40
CA GLY A 45 2.65 2.98 17.93
C GLY A 45 2.39 2.27 16.60
N LYS A 46 1.19 2.35 16.02
CA LYS A 46 0.88 1.75 14.71
C LYS A 46 1.86 2.19 13.63
N GLY A 47 2.16 3.48 13.56
CA GLY A 47 3.12 4.02 12.58
C GLY A 47 4.53 3.48 12.76
N VAL A 48 4.98 3.29 14.00
CA VAL A 48 6.28 2.69 14.30
C VAL A 48 6.36 1.25 13.81
N ILE A 49 5.32 0.46 14.09
CA ILE A 49 5.24 -0.95 13.67
C ILE A 49 5.18 -1.03 12.14
N ASN A 50 4.33 -0.22 11.49
CA ASN A 50 4.20 -0.20 10.04
C ASN A 50 5.53 0.16 9.35
N ASN A 51 6.27 1.14 9.88
CA ASN A 51 7.59 1.50 9.35
C ASN A 51 8.59 0.33 9.43
N ARG A 52 8.59 -0.41 10.55
CA ARG A 52 9.46 -1.59 10.73
C ARG A 52 9.07 -2.76 9.82
N ILE A 53 7.78 -3.04 9.69
CA ILE A 53 7.28 -4.09 8.79
C ILE A 53 7.64 -3.74 7.34
N SER A 54 7.44 -2.50 6.93
CA SER A 54 7.80 -2.00 5.62
C SER A 54 9.29 -2.18 5.32
N GLU A 55 10.18 -1.74 6.22
CA GLU A 55 11.63 -1.96 6.12
C GLU A 55 11.97 -3.44 5.96
N HIS A 56 11.38 -4.30 6.82
CA HIS A 56 11.64 -5.73 6.80
C HIS A 56 11.26 -6.37 5.46
N VAL A 57 10.04 -6.11 4.98
CA VAL A 57 9.55 -6.67 3.71
C VAL A 57 10.38 -6.17 2.52
N PHE A 58 10.68 -4.88 2.43
CA PHE A 58 11.51 -4.34 1.36
C PHE A 58 12.94 -4.88 1.38
N THR A 59 13.50 -5.12 2.57
CA THR A 59 14.82 -5.77 2.70
C THR A 59 14.79 -7.21 2.19
N LEU A 60 13.74 -7.98 2.52
CA LEU A 60 13.58 -9.33 1.97
C LEU A 60 13.46 -9.33 0.45
N LEU A 61 12.68 -8.42 -0.12
CA LEU A 61 12.55 -8.28 -1.57
C LEU A 61 13.88 -7.94 -2.25
N ALA A 62 14.64 -7.01 -1.67
CA ALA A 62 15.97 -6.66 -2.16
C ALA A 62 16.93 -7.85 -2.13
N ASN A 63 16.88 -8.68 -1.10
CA ASN A 63 17.74 -9.87 -0.96
C ASN A 63 17.48 -10.93 -2.04
N ILE A 64 16.29 -10.97 -2.61
CA ILE A 64 15.93 -11.86 -3.74
C ILE A 64 15.96 -11.14 -5.09
N GLY A 65 16.53 -9.93 -5.16
CA GLY A 65 16.77 -9.19 -6.41
C GLY A 65 15.55 -8.44 -6.94
N ILE A 66 14.48 -8.28 -6.16
CA ILE A 66 13.31 -7.49 -6.57
C ILE A 66 13.57 -6.01 -6.24
N PRO A 67 13.64 -5.12 -7.25
CA PRO A 67 13.85 -3.71 -7.03
C PRO A 67 12.63 -3.07 -6.37
N THR A 68 12.87 -2.14 -5.44
CA THR A 68 11.83 -1.40 -4.74
C THR A 68 12.18 0.09 -4.67
N HIS A 69 11.22 0.92 -4.25
CA HIS A 69 11.46 2.34 -4.02
C HIS A 69 12.11 2.63 -2.65
N PHE A 70 12.19 1.65 -1.76
CA PHE A 70 12.77 1.80 -0.43
C PHE A 70 14.30 2.06 -0.53
N ILE A 71 14.79 3.04 0.23
CA ILE A 71 16.22 3.35 0.33
C ILE A 71 16.72 2.95 1.71
N LYS A 72 16.16 3.55 2.77
CA LYS A 72 16.52 3.22 4.16
C LYS A 72 15.50 3.77 5.16
N ARG A 73 15.44 3.17 6.34
CA ARG A 73 14.74 3.74 7.48
C ARG A 73 15.55 4.88 8.08
N LEU A 74 14.92 6.01 8.36
CA LEU A 74 15.55 7.20 8.95
C LEU A 74 15.42 7.20 10.48
N ASN A 75 14.24 6.86 10.98
CA ASN A 75 13.94 6.82 12.42
C ASN A 75 12.76 5.88 12.71
N MET A 76 12.14 5.98 13.88
CA MET A 76 11.03 5.10 14.28
C MET A 76 9.80 5.19 13.35
N ARG A 77 9.55 6.35 12.74
CA ARG A 77 8.33 6.61 11.95
C ARG A 77 8.58 6.99 10.49
N GLU A 78 9.83 7.21 10.12
CA GLU A 78 10.18 7.72 8.79
C GLU A 78 11.13 6.79 8.06
N GLN A 79 10.92 6.71 6.75
CA GLN A 79 11.85 6.08 5.81
C GLN A 79 12.07 6.98 4.60
N LEU A 80 13.27 6.88 4.05
CA LEU A 80 13.65 7.50 2.78
C LEU A 80 13.28 6.55 1.65
N VAL A 81 12.59 7.07 0.66
CA VAL A 81 12.16 6.32 -0.52
C VAL A 81 12.46 7.10 -1.80
N ARG A 82 12.57 6.41 -2.93
CA ARG A 82 12.58 7.06 -4.25
C ARG A 82 11.20 7.59 -4.57
N GLN A 83 11.16 8.73 -5.24
CA GLN A 83 9.94 9.23 -5.85
C GLN A 83 9.64 8.37 -7.08
N VAL A 84 8.46 7.80 -7.11
CA VAL A 84 7.98 6.94 -8.20
C VAL A 84 6.54 7.31 -8.56
N ASP A 85 6.16 7.03 -9.79
CA ASP A 85 4.77 7.11 -10.21
C ASP A 85 4.02 5.86 -9.74
N LEU A 86 2.81 6.07 -9.23
CA LEU A 86 1.98 4.98 -8.74
C LEU A 86 1.19 4.38 -9.89
N ILE A 87 1.34 3.08 -10.12
CA ILE A 87 0.42 2.32 -10.97
C ILE A 87 -0.93 2.25 -10.24
N PRO A 88 -2.05 2.67 -10.85
CA PRO A 88 -3.34 2.76 -10.17
C PRO A 88 -4.02 1.39 -10.02
N ILE A 89 -3.26 0.39 -9.60
CA ILE A 89 -3.72 -1.01 -9.48
C ILE A 89 -3.31 -1.54 -8.11
N GLU A 90 -4.25 -2.13 -7.40
CA GLU A 90 -3.99 -2.95 -6.24
C GLU A 90 -3.96 -4.42 -6.65
N VAL A 91 -2.87 -5.11 -6.30
CA VAL A 91 -2.68 -6.54 -6.55
C VAL A 91 -2.91 -7.28 -5.24
N VAL A 92 -3.87 -8.20 -5.23
CA VAL A 92 -4.25 -8.96 -4.04
C VAL A 92 -4.02 -10.44 -4.25
N VAL A 93 -3.24 -11.05 -3.37
CA VAL A 93 -3.01 -12.50 -3.32
C VAL A 93 -3.80 -13.11 -2.18
N ARG A 94 -4.62 -14.13 -2.46
CA ARG A 94 -5.47 -14.78 -1.47
C ARG A 94 -5.20 -16.28 -1.40
N ASN A 95 -4.94 -16.76 -0.18
CA ASN A 95 -4.85 -18.18 0.14
C ASN A 95 -6.03 -18.63 1.00
N VAL A 96 -6.72 -17.67 1.63
CA VAL A 96 -7.86 -17.88 2.53
C VAL A 96 -8.96 -16.90 2.12
N ALA A 97 -10.22 -17.34 2.14
CA ALA A 97 -11.36 -16.47 1.90
C ALA A 97 -11.50 -15.48 3.06
N ALA A 98 -11.51 -14.18 2.75
CA ALA A 98 -11.67 -13.12 3.72
C ALA A 98 -12.18 -11.82 3.05
N GLY A 99 -12.78 -10.95 3.84
CA GLY A 99 -13.12 -9.58 3.45
C GLY A 99 -14.00 -9.50 2.20
N SER A 100 -13.56 -8.78 1.17
CA SER A 100 -14.35 -8.55 -0.06
C SER A 100 -14.63 -9.82 -0.86
N LEU A 101 -13.72 -10.80 -0.86
CA LEU A 101 -13.94 -12.09 -1.53
C LEU A 101 -15.10 -12.86 -0.90
N SER A 102 -15.09 -13.00 0.43
CA SER A 102 -16.15 -13.69 1.17
C SER A 102 -17.52 -13.05 0.95
N LYS A 103 -17.58 -11.72 0.99
CA LYS A 103 -18.81 -10.96 0.76
C LYS A 103 -19.33 -11.12 -0.68
N ARG A 104 -18.42 -11.04 -1.66
CA ARG A 104 -18.77 -11.06 -3.08
C ARG A 104 -19.26 -12.43 -3.55
N LEU A 105 -18.65 -13.50 -3.03
CA LEU A 105 -18.94 -14.87 -3.47
C LEU A 105 -19.77 -15.67 -2.46
N GLY A 106 -20.13 -15.11 -1.31
CA GLY A 106 -20.88 -15.83 -0.26
C GLY A 106 -20.10 -16.99 0.37
N VAL A 107 -18.76 -16.94 0.34
CA VAL A 107 -17.91 -17.97 0.92
C VAL A 107 -17.64 -17.61 2.38
N GLU A 108 -17.69 -18.61 3.27
CA GLU A 108 -17.41 -18.43 4.70
C GLU A 108 -15.98 -17.88 4.91
N GLU A 109 -15.86 -16.84 5.75
CA GLU A 109 -14.58 -16.25 6.09
C GLU A 109 -13.70 -17.26 6.86
N GLY A 110 -12.44 -17.36 6.49
CA GLY A 110 -11.51 -18.35 7.02
C GLY A 110 -11.41 -19.64 6.19
N THR A 111 -12.27 -19.84 5.18
CA THR A 111 -12.20 -21.01 4.29
C THR A 111 -10.87 -21.01 3.53
N GLN A 112 -10.13 -22.12 3.64
CA GLN A 112 -8.91 -22.34 2.87
C GLN A 112 -9.25 -22.51 1.39
N LEU A 113 -8.56 -21.76 0.53
CA LEU A 113 -8.74 -21.89 -0.91
C LEU A 113 -7.92 -23.07 -1.44
N SER A 114 -8.48 -23.82 -2.38
CA SER A 114 -7.80 -24.97 -2.99
C SER A 114 -6.57 -24.58 -3.80
N ARG A 115 -6.47 -23.32 -4.19
CA ARG A 115 -5.32 -22.72 -4.87
C ARG A 115 -5.27 -21.23 -4.56
N THR A 116 -4.09 -20.63 -4.69
CA THR A 116 -3.91 -19.17 -4.58
C THR A 116 -4.70 -18.46 -5.67
N ILE A 117 -5.44 -17.43 -5.27
CA ILE A 117 -6.15 -16.51 -6.17
C ILE A 117 -5.37 -15.23 -6.27
N LEU A 118 -5.23 -14.70 -7.49
CA LEU A 118 -4.69 -13.39 -7.80
C LEU A 118 -5.83 -12.50 -8.30
N GLU A 119 -6.00 -11.34 -7.67
CA GLU A 119 -7.03 -10.37 -8.03
C GLU A 119 -6.40 -9.00 -8.26
N TYR A 120 -7.01 -8.22 -9.16
CA TYR A 120 -6.63 -6.84 -9.45
C TYR A 120 -7.80 -5.91 -9.14
N TYR A 121 -7.49 -4.75 -8.55
CA TYR A 121 -8.47 -3.70 -8.29
C TYR A 121 -7.95 -2.38 -8.85
N TYR A 122 -8.82 -1.65 -9.53
CA TYR A 122 -8.50 -0.29 -9.96
C TYR A 122 -8.62 0.65 -8.77
N LYS A 123 -7.54 1.40 -8.50
CA LYS A 123 -7.47 2.31 -7.37
C LYS A 123 -8.15 3.63 -7.66
N ASP A 124 -9.44 3.67 -7.41
CA ASP A 124 -10.26 4.86 -7.53
C ASP A 124 -11.32 4.87 -6.42
N ASP A 125 -11.09 5.69 -5.39
CA ASP A 125 -11.98 5.80 -4.23
C ASP A 125 -13.43 6.20 -4.64
N ALA A 126 -13.60 6.98 -5.72
CA ALA A 126 -14.91 7.40 -6.20
C ALA A 126 -15.69 6.23 -6.84
N LEU A 127 -14.99 5.27 -7.42
CA LEU A 127 -15.55 4.05 -8.00
C LEU A 127 -15.60 2.88 -7.00
N GLY A 128 -15.07 3.06 -5.78
CA GLY A 128 -15.05 2.02 -4.74
C GLY A 128 -14.04 0.91 -5.02
N ASP A 129 -12.92 1.22 -5.68
CA ASP A 129 -11.85 0.28 -6.04
C ASP A 129 -12.40 -0.99 -6.73
N PRO A 130 -12.98 -0.91 -7.93
CA PRO A 130 -13.63 -2.04 -8.58
C PRO A 130 -12.64 -3.16 -8.95
N LEU A 131 -13.11 -4.41 -8.85
CA LEU A 131 -12.39 -5.57 -9.36
C LEU A 131 -12.24 -5.47 -10.87
N ILE A 132 -11.04 -5.71 -11.38
CA ILE A 132 -10.70 -5.67 -12.79
C ILE A 132 -9.93 -6.93 -13.21
N THR A 133 -9.76 -7.11 -14.50
CA THR A 133 -8.97 -8.20 -15.10
C THR A 133 -7.69 -7.66 -15.74
N GLU A 134 -6.79 -8.55 -16.13
CA GLU A 134 -5.56 -8.19 -16.87
C GLU A 134 -5.89 -7.51 -18.21
N GLU A 135 -6.98 -7.90 -18.85
CA GLU A 135 -7.43 -7.31 -20.12
C GLU A 135 -7.83 -5.85 -19.93
N HIS A 136 -8.44 -5.49 -18.79
CA HIS A 136 -8.73 -4.08 -18.49
C HIS A 136 -7.42 -3.30 -18.32
N ILE A 137 -6.43 -3.86 -17.62
CA ILE A 137 -5.12 -3.21 -17.41
C ILE A 137 -4.45 -2.90 -18.75
N ALA A 138 -4.41 -3.89 -19.65
CA ALA A 138 -3.82 -3.75 -20.97
C ALA A 138 -4.62 -2.77 -21.87
N CYS A 139 -5.95 -2.90 -21.88
CA CYS A 139 -6.84 -2.08 -22.71
C CYS A 139 -6.75 -0.59 -22.37
N PHE A 140 -6.67 -0.26 -21.08
CA PHE A 140 -6.60 1.12 -20.63
C PHE A 140 -5.14 1.64 -20.46
N GLY A 141 -4.13 0.79 -20.71
CA GLY A 141 -2.74 1.19 -20.65
C GLY A 141 -2.25 1.58 -19.26
N TRP A 142 -2.86 1.01 -18.20
CA TRP A 142 -2.47 1.32 -16.82
C TRP A 142 -1.14 0.71 -16.41
N ALA A 143 -0.76 -0.41 -17.02
CA ALA A 143 0.55 -1.02 -16.91
C ALA A 143 0.90 -1.80 -18.20
N THR A 144 2.18 -2.03 -18.44
CA THR A 144 2.67 -2.96 -19.46
C THR A 144 2.66 -4.38 -18.91
N GLN A 145 2.51 -5.36 -19.80
CA GLN A 145 2.69 -6.78 -19.47
C GLN A 145 4.13 -7.10 -19.12
#